data_7d816e41e1752ecbe5d17dac9b309993
#
_entry.id   7d816e41e1752ecbe5d17dac9b309993
#
_cell.length_a   1.000
_cell.length_b   1.000
_cell.length_c   1.000
_cell.angle_alpha   90.00
_cell.angle_beta   90.00
_cell.angle_gamma   90.00
#
_symmetry.space_group_name_H-M   'P 1'
#
loop_
_entity.id
_entity.type
_entity.pdbx_description
1 polymer ?
#
loop_
_entity_poly.entity_id
_entity_poly.type
_entity_poly.pdbx_seq_one_letter_code
_entity_poly.pdbx_strand_id
1 'polypeptide(L)'
;KQEDGYTWFHWKVHYPINNYCVSVNVAKYTHFSDQLDDLSLDYYVLPYHLKKAKKQFRQVKPMLRCYQKHFGEYPFKKDGYKLIEVPYSGMEHQTAVTYGNLYKNGYLGRDWTGVGISTKFDFIIIHESAHEWFGNSVTCGDYSDAWIHEGFGTYMEGVYVECQFGYKAAIDYLNGYKSKVRNRTPIVGPPGVNHWPTQDM
;
A
#
# COMPACT_ATOMS: atom_id res chain seq x y z
N LYS A 1 -12.12 -23.97 -11.20
CA LYS A 1 -12.93 -25.13 -11.53
C LYS A 1 -14.32 -24.64 -11.94
N GLN A 2 -14.87 -25.18 -13.01
CA GLN A 2 -16.27 -24.93 -13.42
C GLN A 2 -17.09 -26.18 -13.09
N GLU A 3 -18.27 -26.00 -12.49
CA GLU A 3 -19.17 -27.07 -12.10
C GLU A 3 -20.60 -26.51 -12.04
N ASP A 4 -21.55 -27.17 -12.71
CA ASP A 4 -22.98 -26.84 -12.73
C ASP A 4 -23.29 -25.36 -13.09
N GLY A 5 -22.53 -24.79 -14.05
CA GLY A 5 -22.70 -23.39 -14.48
C GLY A 5 -22.04 -22.35 -13.56
N TYR A 6 -21.39 -22.79 -12.50
CA TYR A 6 -20.66 -21.93 -11.57
C TYR A 6 -19.14 -22.02 -11.77
N THR A 7 -18.43 -20.96 -11.42
CA THR A 7 -16.96 -20.95 -11.37
C THR A 7 -16.51 -20.85 -9.93
N TRP A 8 -15.72 -21.85 -9.51
CA TRP A 8 -15.13 -21.89 -8.19
C TRP A 8 -13.74 -21.25 -8.23
N PHE A 9 -13.51 -20.27 -7.37
CA PHE A 9 -12.21 -19.67 -7.13
C PHE A 9 -11.74 -20.10 -5.74
N HIS A 10 -10.52 -20.64 -5.65
CA HIS A 10 -9.91 -21.05 -4.40
C HIS A 10 -8.66 -20.21 -4.16
N TRP A 11 -8.65 -19.44 -3.09
CA TRP A 11 -7.53 -18.66 -2.63
C TRP A 11 -7.01 -19.24 -1.32
N LYS A 12 -5.68 -19.26 -1.15
CA LYS A 12 -5.02 -19.74 0.06
C LYS A 12 -3.99 -18.72 0.49
N VAL A 13 -4.00 -18.38 1.77
CA VAL A 13 -2.98 -17.56 2.43
C VAL A 13 -2.07 -18.52 3.23
N HIS A 14 -0.75 -18.38 3.10
CA HIS A 14 0.23 -19.22 3.75
C HIS A 14 0.75 -18.64 5.08
N TYR A 15 0.60 -17.35 5.27
CA TYR A 15 1.03 -16.63 6.46
C TYR A 15 -0.16 -16.29 7.36
N PRO A 16 0.06 -16.06 8.68
CA PRO A 16 -0.95 -15.44 9.51
C PRO A 16 -1.46 -14.15 8.88
N ILE A 17 -2.76 -13.92 8.94
CA ILE A 17 -3.41 -12.74 8.39
C ILE A 17 -4.37 -12.14 9.41
N ASN A 18 -4.35 -10.83 9.57
CA ASN A 18 -5.33 -10.14 10.38
C ASN A 18 -6.69 -10.12 9.66
N ASN A 19 -7.79 -10.25 10.41
CA ASN A 19 -9.13 -10.32 9.86
C ASN A 19 -9.52 -9.10 9.02
N TYR A 20 -9.05 -7.89 9.35
CA TYR A 20 -9.34 -6.68 8.59
C TYR A 20 -8.67 -6.69 7.19
N CYS A 21 -7.62 -7.49 7.01
CA CYS A 21 -6.96 -7.67 5.72
C CYS A 21 -7.70 -8.62 4.77
N VAL A 22 -8.75 -9.32 5.25
CA VAL A 22 -9.53 -10.24 4.41
C VAL A 22 -10.62 -9.46 3.70
N SER A 23 -10.48 -9.30 2.39
CA SER A 23 -11.47 -8.62 1.55
C SER A 23 -11.92 -9.48 0.38
N VAL A 24 -13.16 -9.29 -0.08
CA VAL A 24 -13.72 -9.96 -1.25
C VAL A 24 -13.87 -8.94 -2.37
N ASN A 25 -13.05 -9.10 -3.42
CA ASN A 25 -13.08 -8.25 -4.60
C ASN A 25 -13.61 -9.05 -5.79
N VAL A 26 -14.79 -8.69 -6.29
CA VAL A 26 -15.47 -9.40 -7.38
C VAL A 26 -15.77 -8.43 -8.51
N ALA A 27 -15.14 -8.64 -9.64
CA ALA A 27 -15.41 -7.90 -10.88
C ALA A 27 -14.96 -8.74 -12.08
N LYS A 28 -15.26 -8.27 -13.28
CA LYS A 28 -14.73 -8.87 -14.51
C LYS A 28 -13.29 -8.42 -14.74
N TYR A 29 -12.39 -8.84 -13.83
CA TYR A 29 -10.99 -8.49 -13.90
C TYR A 29 -10.27 -9.14 -15.08
N THR A 30 -9.31 -8.41 -15.63
CA THR A 30 -8.22 -8.97 -16.43
C THR A 30 -6.97 -9.06 -15.55
N HIS A 31 -6.22 -10.13 -15.73
CA HIS A 31 -5.01 -10.41 -14.95
C HIS A 31 -3.77 -10.24 -15.83
N PHE A 32 -2.72 -9.68 -15.27
CA PHE A 32 -1.37 -9.74 -15.81
C PHE A 32 -0.36 -9.87 -14.67
N SER A 33 0.76 -10.51 -14.95
CA SER A 33 1.80 -10.77 -13.95
C SER A 33 3.14 -10.16 -14.37
N ASP A 34 3.98 -10.01 -13.38
CA ASP A 34 5.38 -9.62 -13.50
C ASP A 34 6.17 -10.36 -12.41
N GLN A 35 7.48 -10.16 -12.33
CA GLN A 35 8.33 -10.81 -11.35
C GLN A 35 9.45 -9.88 -10.91
N LEU A 36 9.77 -9.88 -9.62
CA LEU A 36 10.93 -9.24 -9.05
C LEU A 36 11.77 -10.31 -8.35
N ASP A 37 12.89 -10.69 -8.98
CA ASP A 37 13.73 -11.80 -8.55
C ASP A 37 12.88 -13.08 -8.40
N ASP A 38 12.70 -13.62 -7.21
CA ASP A 38 11.85 -14.77 -6.93
C ASP A 38 10.45 -14.40 -6.36
N LEU A 39 10.11 -13.11 -6.27
CA LEU A 39 8.80 -12.62 -5.84
C LEU A 39 7.85 -12.48 -7.03
N SER A 40 6.71 -13.19 -7.00
CA SER A 40 5.63 -13.01 -7.98
C SER A 40 4.89 -11.70 -7.75
N LEU A 41 4.57 -11.02 -8.83
CA LEU A 41 3.79 -9.78 -8.84
C LEU A 41 2.56 -9.99 -9.72
N ASP A 42 1.37 -9.90 -9.15
CA ASP A 42 0.13 -10.17 -9.84
C ASP A 42 -0.82 -8.96 -9.79
N TYR A 43 -1.42 -8.63 -10.91
CA TYR A 43 -2.23 -7.43 -11.05
C TYR A 43 -3.60 -7.77 -11.62
N TYR A 44 -4.64 -7.38 -10.89
CA TYR A 44 -6.04 -7.59 -11.26
C TYR A 44 -6.71 -6.24 -11.50
N VAL A 45 -7.03 -5.95 -12.76
CA VAL A 45 -7.56 -4.64 -13.17
C VAL A 45 -8.75 -4.79 -14.12
N LEU A 46 -9.57 -3.78 -14.22
CA LEU A 46 -10.66 -3.79 -15.19
C LEU A 46 -10.10 -3.72 -16.61
N PRO A 47 -10.65 -4.49 -17.59
CA PRO A 47 -10.07 -4.65 -18.92
C PRO A 47 -9.77 -3.33 -19.64
N TYR A 48 -10.67 -2.35 -19.49
CA TYR A 48 -10.53 -1.02 -20.11
C TYR A 48 -9.44 -0.14 -19.47
N HIS A 49 -8.91 -0.54 -18.30
CA HIS A 49 -7.80 0.13 -17.64
C HIS A 49 -6.43 -0.56 -17.83
N LEU A 50 -6.38 -1.73 -18.46
CA LEU A 50 -5.16 -2.54 -18.60
C LEU A 50 -3.95 -1.73 -19.11
N LYS A 51 -4.15 -0.86 -20.12
CA LYS A 51 -3.05 -0.04 -20.67
C LYS A 51 -2.54 0.98 -19.65
N LYS A 52 -3.44 1.60 -18.88
CA LYS A 52 -3.07 2.55 -17.81
C LYS A 52 -2.35 1.83 -16.68
N ALA A 53 -2.87 0.68 -16.26
CA ALA A 53 -2.29 -0.13 -15.19
C ALA A 53 -0.87 -0.59 -15.54
N LYS A 54 -0.64 -1.14 -16.73
CA LYS A 54 0.71 -1.54 -17.17
C LYS A 54 1.71 -0.38 -17.18
N LYS A 55 1.27 0.86 -17.39
CA LYS A 55 2.13 2.04 -17.30
C LYS A 55 2.38 2.41 -15.83
N GLN A 56 1.34 2.51 -15.03
CA GLN A 56 1.40 3.01 -13.65
C GLN A 56 2.12 2.05 -12.71
N PHE A 57 1.86 0.75 -12.83
CA PHE A 57 2.42 -0.28 -11.95
C PHE A 57 3.90 -0.59 -12.19
N ARG A 58 4.53 0.06 -13.17
CA ARG A 58 5.99 0.06 -13.28
C ARG A 58 6.70 0.62 -12.04
N GLN A 59 5.98 1.38 -11.22
CA GLN A 59 6.49 1.94 -9.97
C GLN A 59 6.64 0.87 -8.86
N VAL A 60 5.99 -0.29 -8.98
CA VAL A 60 6.03 -1.36 -7.98
C VAL A 60 7.44 -1.91 -7.78
N LYS A 61 8.16 -2.26 -8.83
CA LYS A 61 9.51 -2.85 -8.69
C LYS A 61 10.52 -1.92 -8.01
N PRO A 62 10.70 -0.66 -8.43
CA PRO A 62 11.61 0.25 -7.73
C PRO A 62 11.17 0.51 -6.29
N MET A 63 9.87 0.53 -5.99
CA MET A 63 9.36 0.64 -4.62
C MET A 63 9.76 -0.59 -3.80
N LEU A 64 9.45 -1.80 -4.26
CA LEU A 64 9.80 -3.04 -3.55
C LEU A 64 11.31 -3.17 -3.33
N ARG A 65 12.14 -2.82 -4.32
CA ARG A 65 13.60 -2.83 -4.16
C ARG A 65 14.08 -1.86 -3.09
N CYS A 66 13.49 -0.65 -3.05
CA CYS A 66 13.78 0.33 -2.02
C CYS A 66 13.41 -0.19 -0.64
N TYR A 67 12.20 -0.71 -0.48
CA TYR A 67 11.71 -1.20 0.79
C TYR A 67 12.47 -2.44 1.27
N GLN A 68 12.74 -3.40 0.40
CA GLN A 68 13.56 -4.56 0.75
C GLN A 68 14.98 -4.19 1.18
N LYS A 69 15.57 -3.18 0.55
CA LYS A 69 16.91 -2.68 0.91
C LYS A 69 16.95 -2.10 2.33
N HIS A 70 15.90 -1.39 2.75
CA HIS A 70 15.90 -0.62 4.00
C HIS A 70 15.20 -1.34 5.16
N PHE A 71 14.21 -2.19 4.87
CA PHE A 71 13.34 -2.82 5.87
C PHE A 71 13.39 -4.36 5.86
N GLY A 72 14.24 -4.95 5.02
CA GLY A 72 14.36 -6.39 4.87
C GLY A 72 13.46 -6.96 3.77
N GLU A 73 13.62 -8.26 3.49
CA GLU A 73 12.89 -8.96 2.44
C GLU A 73 11.36 -8.78 2.55
N TYR A 74 10.69 -8.88 1.40
CA TYR A 74 9.21 -8.86 1.38
C TYR A 74 8.66 -9.98 2.26
N PRO A 75 7.84 -9.65 3.28
CA PRO A 75 7.54 -10.60 4.36
C PRO A 75 6.66 -11.77 3.94
N PHE A 76 5.88 -11.64 2.86
CA PHE A 76 4.87 -12.62 2.44
C PHE A 76 5.22 -13.30 1.11
N LYS A 77 6.47 -13.65 0.92
CA LYS A 77 7.05 -14.13 -0.35
C LYS A 77 6.29 -15.31 -0.98
N LYS A 78 5.79 -16.27 -0.15
CA LYS A 78 5.04 -17.44 -0.64
C LYS A 78 3.67 -17.07 -1.22
N ASP A 79 3.09 -15.98 -0.79
CA ASP A 79 1.79 -15.49 -1.25
C ASP A 79 1.92 -14.49 -2.41
N GLY A 80 3.13 -13.95 -2.63
CA GLY A 80 3.40 -12.96 -3.67
C GLY A 80 2.79 -11.59 -3.34
N TYR A 81 3.10 -10.59 -4.17
CA TYR A 81 2.56 -9.23 -4.05
C TYR A 81 1.48 -9.01 -5.11
N LYS A 82 0.36 -8.39 -4.74
CA LYS A 82 -0.73 -8.11 -5.68
C LYS A 82 -1.25 -6.69 -5.55
N LEU A 83 -1.67 -6.12 -6.70
CA LEU A 83 -2.53 -4.95 -6.73
C LEU A 83 -3.87 -5.32 -7.37
N ILE A 84 -4.95 -4.97 -6.68
CA ILE A 84 -6.32 -5.23 -7.11
C ILE A 84 -7.04 -3.91 -7.29
N GLU A 85 -7.50 -3.62 -8.50
CA GLU A 85 -8.27 -2.41 -8.78
C GLU A 85 -9.61 -2.42 -8.06
N VAL A 86 -9.90 -1.31 -7.36
CA VAL A 86 -11.13 -1.11 -6.58
C VAL A 86 -11.70 0.30 -6.83
N PRO A 87 -12.99 0.55 -6.51
CA PRO A 87 -13.63 1.85 -6.70
C PRO A 87 -13.35 2.89 -5.60
N TYR A 88 -12.50 2.59 -4.62
CA TYR A 88 -12.03 3.50 -3.58
C TYR A 88 -10.51 3.71 -3.69
N SER A 89 -9.93 4.63 -2.90
CA SER A 89 -8.52 5.05 -3.10
C SER A 89 -7.50 3.92 -2.96
N GLY A 90 -7.61 3.11 -1.94
CA GLY A 90 -6.73 1.99 -1.63
C GLY A 90 -6.93 1.49 -0.20
N MET A 91 -6.30 0.38 0.10
CA MET A 91 -6.24 -0.23 1.44
C MET A 91 -5.14 -1.30 1.47
N GLU A 92 -4.50 -1.44 2.62
CA GLU A 92 -3.33 -2.28 2.85
C GLU A 92 -3.64 -3.78 3.07
N HIS A 93 -4.62 -4.35 2.38
CA HIS A 93 -4.92 -5.78 2.51
C HIS A 93 -3.69 -6.64 2.23
N GLN A 94 -3.28 -7.45 3.21
CA GLN A 94 -2.06 -8.28 3.15
C GLN A 94 -1.97 -9.08 1.86
N THR A 95 -0.89 -8.92 1.12
CA THR A 95 -0.59 -9.56 -0.17
C THR A 95 -1.58 -9.30 -1.30
N ALA A 96 -2.62 -8.52 -1.06
CA ALA A 96 -3.69 -8.19 -1.99
C ALA A 96 -4.09 -6.70 -1.87
N VAL A 97 -3.07 -5.84 -1.90
CA VAL A 97 -3.21 -4.38 -1.77
C VAL A 97 -4.22 -3.87 -2.78
N THR A 98 -5.25 -3.17 -2.29
CA THR A 98 -6.28 -2.62 -3.17
C THR A 98 -5.88 -1.23 -3.67
N TYR A 99 -6.22 -0.96 -4.93
CA TYR A 99 -5.74 0.19 -5.67
C TYR A 99 -6.88 0.91 -6.42
N GLY A 100 -7.09 2.18 -6.15
CA GLY A 100 -8.09 3.01 -6.84
C GLY A 100 -7.65 4.45 -7.05
N ASN A 101 -6.33 4.71 -7.19
CA ASN A 101 -5.76 6.05 -7.40
C ASN A 101 -5.95 6.60 -8.83
N LEU A 102 -6.89 6.06 -9.58
CA LEU A 102 -7.24 6.49 -10.94
C LEU A 102 -6.06 6.47 -11.94
N TYR A 103 -5.02 5.69 -11.65
CA TYR A 103 -3.77 5.63 -12.43
C TYR A 103 -3.09 6.99 -12.58
N LYS A 104 -3.10 7.78 -11.50
CA LYS A 104 -2.48 9.11 -11.43
C LYS A 104 -1.36 9.11 -10.38
N ASN A 105 -0.35 9.94 -10.60
CA ASN A 105 0.60 10.28 -9.55
C ASN A 105 -0.03 11.23 -8.53
N GLY A 106 0.55 11.32 -7.34
CA GLY A 106 -0.04 11.99 -6.19
C GLY A 106 -1.20 11.20 -5.59
N TYR A 107 -1.87 11.77 -4.61
CA TYR A 107 -3.11 11.21 -4.05
C TYR A 107 -4.30 11.68 -4.88
N LEU A 108 -4.86 10.78 -5.69
CA LEU A 108 -5.92 11.09 -6.66
C LEU A 108 -5.55 12.26 -7.61
N GLY A 109 -4.27 12.37 -7.94
CA GLY A 109 -3.74 13.45 -8.80
C GLY A 109 -3.36 14.73 -8.06
N ARG A 110 -3.49 14.77 -6.72
CA ARG A 110 -3.17 15.95 -5.90
C ARG A 110 -1.79 15.82 -5.26
N ASP A 111 -1.14 16.95 -5.03
CA ASP A 111 0.06 17.02 -4.21
C ASP A 111 -0.31 16.87 -2.73
N TRP A 112 0.00 15.70 -2.18
CA TRP A 112 -0.39 15.36 -0.81
C TRP A 112 0.34 16.20 0.25
N THR A 113 1.64 16.42 0.05
CA THR A 113 2.48 17.17 1.00
C THR A 113 2.59 18.67 0.71
N GLY A 114 2.14 19.11 -0.47
CA GLY A 114 2.18 20.51 -0.87
C GLY A 114 3.56 21.03 -1.28
N VAL A 115 4.55 20.13 -1.44
CA VAL A 115 5.94 20.48 -1.79
C VAL A 115 6.35 20.05 -3.21
N GLY A 116 5.40 19.62 -4.04
CA GLY A 116 5.60 19.25 -5.43
C GLY A 116 6.25 17.88 -5.66
N ILE A 117 6.48 17.11 -4.60
CA ILE A 117 7.18 15.82 -4.68
C ILE A 117 6.21 14.65 -4.83
N SER A 118 5.09 14.63 -4.07
CA SER A 118 4.13 13.54 -4.12
C SER A 118 3.50 13.35 -5.50
N THR A 119 3.44 14.39 -6.33
CA THR A 119 2.95 14.29 -7.73
C THR A 119 3.92 13.59 -8.68
N LYS A 120 5.11 13.22 -8.24
CA LYS A 120 6.10 12.50 -9.05
C LYS A 120 5.91 10.98 -9.04
N PHE A 121 5.13 10.45 -8.10
CA PHE A 121 4.87 9.02 -7.92
C PHE A 121 3.41 8.76 -7.55
N ASP A 122 2.98 7.50 -7.65
CA ASP A 122 1.64 7.07 -7.23
C ASP A 122 1.61 6.87 -5.71
N PHE A 123 0.95 7.78 -5.02
CA PHE A 123 0.89 7.80 -3.56
C PHE A 123 0.32 6.48 -3.00
N ILE A 124 -0.78 5.99 -3.57
CA ILE A 124 -1.45 4.77 -3.07
C ILE A 124 -0.57 3.54 -3.23
N ILE A 125 0.12 3.37 -4.37
CA ILE A 125 1.06 2.25 -4.52
C ILE A 125 2.12 2.28 -3.42
N ILE A 126 2.70 3.45 -3.16
CA ILE A 126 3.82 3.60 -2.23
C ILE A 126 3.35 3.44 -0.77
N HIS A 127 2.27 4.10 -0.39
CA HIS A 127 1.72 4.09 0.97
C HIS A 127 1.17 2.71 1.34
N GLU A 128 0.21 2.19 0.60
CA GLU A 128 -0.45 0.92 0.93
C GLU A 128 0.51 -0.28 0.89
N SER A 129 1.54 -0.22 0.03
CA SER A 129 2.54 -1.29 0.00
C SER A 129 3.53 -1.22 1.16
N ALA A 130 3.74 -0.07 1.78
CA ALA A 130 4.56 0.06 2.99
C ALA A 130 3.99 -0.75 4.15
N HIS A 131 2.68 -0.85 4.21
CA HIS A 131 1.98 -1.61 5.22
C HIS A 131 2.22 -3.13 5.17
N GLU A 132 2.76 -3.66 4.08
CA GLU A 132 3.19 -5.07 4.07
C GLU A 132 4.26 -5.33 5.15
N TRP A 133 5.14 -4.35 5.43
CA TRP A 133 6.11 -4.40 6.53
C TRP A 133 5.51 -3.94 7.86
N PHE A 134 4.85 -2.77 7.88
CA PHE A 134 4.29 -2.17 9.11
C PHE A 134 2.78 -2.01 8.97
N GLY A 135 2.04 -2.91 9.60
CA GLY A 135 0.59 -3.08 9.49
C GLY A 135 0.25 -4.55 9.32
N ASN A 136 0.85 -5.21 8.35
CA ASN A 136 0.61 -6.62 8.06
C ASN A 136 1.64 -7.53 8.74
N SER A 137 2.94 -7.32 8.50
CA SER A 137 4.00 -8.15 9.11
C SER A 137 4.25 -7.77 10.57
N VAL A 138 4.43 -6.48 10.83
CA VAL A 138 4.49 -5.92 12.18
C VAL A 138 3.17 -5.20 12.42
N THR A 139 2.25 -5.85 13.11
CA THR A 139 0.90 -5.33 13.37
C THR A 139 0.73 -4.90 14.82
N CYS A 140 -0.06 -3.86 15.07
CA CYS A 140 -0.41 -3.45 16.41
C CYS A 140 -1.36 -4.47 17.06
N GLY A 141 -1.22 -4.67 18.38
CA GLY A 141 -2.11 -5.53 19.15
C GLY A 141 -3.45 -4.88 19.50
N ASP A 142 -3.53 -3.57 19.40
CA ASP A 142 -4.70 -2.75 19.66
C ASP A 142 -4.68 -1.52 18.77
N TYR A 143 -5.85 -1.03 18.33
CA TYR A 143 -5.94 0.18 17.51
C TYR A 143 -5.45 1.45 18.21
N SER A 144 -5.31 1.42 19.53
CA SER A 144 -4.62 2.48 20.29
C SER A 144 -3.18 2.72 19.82
N ASP A 145 -2.56 1.70 19.21
CA ASP A 145 -1.21 1.73 18.67
C ASP A 145 -1.16 1.78 17.13
N ALA A 146 -2.24 2.24 16.48
CA ALA A 146 -2.34 2.35 15.02
C ALA A 146 -1.21 3.19 14.39
N TRP A 147 -0.52 4.03 15.17
CA TRP A 147 0.67 4.77 14.75
C TRP A 147 1.80 3.84 14.25
N ILE A 148 1.83 2.58 14.69
CA ILE A 148 2.78 1.58 14.19
C ILE A 148 2.54 1.32 12.70
N HIS A 149 1.27 1.31 12.28
CA HIS A 149 0.93 1.16 10.87
C HIS A 149 1.18 2.46 10.12
N GLU A 150 0.46 3.51 10.46
CA GLU A 150 0.41 4.76 9.70
C GLU A 150 1.70 5.59 9.79
N GLY A 151 2.28 5.65 10.98
CA GLY A 151 3.52 6.42 11.20
C GLY A 151 4.70 5.81 10.45
N PHE A 152 4.89 4.50 10.53
CA PHE A 152 5.94 3.83 9.76
C PHE A 152 5.60 3.77 8.26
N GLY A 153 4.32 3.58 7.87
CA GLY A 153 3.90 3.67 6.49
C GLY A 153 4.27 5.02 5.86
N THR A 154 3.93 6.11 6.55
CA THR A 154 4.31 7.48 6.13
C THR A 154 5.83 7.69 6.11
N TYR A 155 6.57 7.15 7.09
CA TYR A 155 8.03 7.23 7.09
C TYR A 155 8.63 6.49 5.87
N MET A 156 8.08 5.33 5.52
CA MET A 156 8.52 4.56 4.36
C MET A 156 8.30 5.30 3.02
N GLU A 157 7.25 6.15 2.91
CA GLU A 157 7.11 7.05 1.77
C GLU A 157 8.34 7.98 1.64
N GLY A 158 8.80 8.55 2.76
CA GLY A 158 10.01 9.38 2.80
C GLY A 158 11.25 8.63 2.36
N VAL A 159 11.41 7.37 2.79
CA VAL A 159 12.52 6.49 2.35
C VAL A 159 12.42 6.18 0.86
N TYR A 160 11.22 5.92 0.33
CA TYR A 160 11.02 5.77 -1.10
C TYR A 160 11.40 7.04 -1.88
N VAL A 161 11.00 8.20 -1.37
CA VAL A 161 11.39 9.50 -1.98
C VAL A 161 12.91 9.67 -1.98
N GLU A 162 13.59 9.28 -0.91
CA GLU A 162 15.07 9.28 -0.87
C GLU A 162 15.67 8.38 -1.95
N CYS A 163 15.16 7.14 -2.07
CA CYS A 163 15.62 6.17 -3.08
C CYS A 163 15.48 6.70 -4.51
N GLN A 164 14.41 7.43 -4.81
CA GLN A 164 14.06 7.85 -6.17
C GLN A 164 14.54 9.27 -6.51
N PHE A 165 14.55 10.17 -5.52
CA PHE A 165 14.76 11.60 -5.76
C PHE A 165 15.83 12.22 -4.87
N GLY A 166 16.47 11.42 -4.00
CA GLY A 166 17.57 11.81 -3.14
C GLY A 166 17.16 12.41 -1.80
N TYR A 167 18.14 12.50 -0.88
CA TYR A 167 17.96 12.87 0.51
C TYR A 167 17.24 14.22 0.71
N LYS A 168 17.63 15.26 -0.05
CA LYS A 168 16.99 16.57 0.07
C LYS A 168 15.50 16.51 -0.23
N ALA A 169 15.11 15.78 -1.28
CA ALA A 169 13.70 15.60 -1.63
C ALA A 169 12.94 14.87 -0.52
N ALA A 170 13.55 13.85 0.11
CA ALA A 170 12.96 13.14 1.23
C ALA A 170 12.70 14.07 2.44
N ILE A 171 13.67 14.90 2.79
CA ILE A 171 13.51 15.89 3.88
C ILE A 171 12.41 16.92 3.55
N ASP A 172 12.39 17.43 2.34
CA ASP A 172 11.35 18.37 1.91
C ASP A 172 9.96 17.72 1.94
N TYR A 173 9.86 16.45 1.49
CA TYR A 173 8.64 15.64 1.53
C TYR A 173 8.11 15.44 2.95
N LEU A 174 8.96 14.93 3.86
CA LEU A 174 8.59 14.70 5.26
C LEU A 174 8.26 16.00 6.00
N ASN A 175 8.98 17.10 5.72
CA ASN A 175 8.65 18.40 6.26
C ASN A 175 7.28 18.92 5.79
N GLY A 176 6.82 18.54 4.60
CA GLY A 176 5.48 18.86 4.11
C GLY A 176 4.36 18.30 5.00
N TYR A 177 4.60 17.16 5.67
CA TYR A 177 3.65 16.60 6.62
C TYR A 177 3.42 17.44 7.87
N LYS A 178 4.39 18.27 8.27
CA LYS A 178 4.27 19.10 9.49
C LYS A 178 3.03 19.98 9.50
N SER A 179 2.59 20.45 8.35
CA SER A 179 1.36 21.25 8.23
C SER A 179 0.08 20.45 8.47
N LYS A 180 0.16 19.13 8.42
CA LYS A 180 -0.97 18.21 8.60
C LYS A 180 -1.07 17.66 10.03
N VAL A 181 0.02 17.70 10.79
CA VAL A 181 0.07 17.27 12.19
C VAL A 181 -0.71 18.25 13.04
N ARG A 182 -1.83 17.83 13.59
CA ARG A 182 -2.72 18.70 14.38
C ARG A 182 -2.38 18.74 15.86
N ASN A 183 -1.68 17.72 16.36
CA ASN A 183 -1.26 17.58 17.75
C ASN A 183 -2.43 17.78 18.76
N ARG A 184 -3.58 17.18 18.47
CA ARG A 184 -4.81 17.28 19.28
C ARG A 184 -5.04 16.11 20.20
N THR A 185 -4.52 14.96 19.83
CA THR A 185 -4.67 13.69 20.55
C THR A 185 -3.29 13.06 20.80
N PRO A 186 -3.11 12.28 21.87
CA PRO A 186 -1.91 11.49 22.06
C PRO A 186 -1.72 10.51 20.89
N ILE A 187 -0.47 10.22 20.54
CA ILE A 187 -0.15 9.24 19.49
C ILE A 187 -0.61 7.83 19.87
N VAL A 188 -0.54 7.49 21.16
CA VAL A 188 -1.06 6.23 21.71
C VAL A 188 -2.44 6.51 22.31
N GLY A 189 -3.44 5.77 21.86
CA GLY A 189 -4.81 5.86 22.34
C GLY A 189 -5.04 5.07 23.64
N PRO A 190 -6.25 5.16 24.23
CA PRO A 190 -6.66 4.27 25.29
C PRO A 190 -6.85 2.84 24.77
N PRO A 191 -6.54 1.80 25.57
CA PRO A 191 -6.74 0.41 25.15
C PRO A 191 -8.21 0.06 24.86
N GLY A 192 -8.42 -0.87 23.93
CA GLY A 192 -9.73 -1.42 23.62
C GLY A 192 -10.61 -0.54 22.72
N VAL A 193 -10.03 0.41 22.00
CA VAL A 193 -10.77 1.22 21.03
C VAL A 193 -10.86 0.52 19.67
N ASN A 194 -11.97 0.72 18.96
CA ASN A 194 -12.14 0.21 17.61
C ASN A 194 -11.54 1.11 16.53
N HIS A 195 -11.15 2.31 16.91
CA HIS A 195 -10.52 3.28 16.03
C HIS A 195 -9.77 4.33 16.86
N TRP A 196 -8.59 4.73 16.39
CA TRP A 196 -7.86 5.86 16.95
C TRP A 196 -7.43 6.79 15.81
N PRO A 197 -7.60 8.14 15.97
CA PRO A 197 -7.26 9.07 14.90
C PRO A 197 -5.76 9.03 14.56
N THR A 198 -5.43 8.65 13.35
CA THR A 198 -4.05 8.65 12.83
C THR A 198 -3.66 10.01 12.20
N GLN A 199 -4.63 10.90 12.05
CA GLN A 199 -4.43 12.23 11.40
C GLN A 199 -3.62 13.22 12.23
N ASP A 200 -3.31 12.89 13.47
CA ASP A 200 -2.51 13.73 14.36
C ASP A 200 -1.08 13.17 14.55
N MET A 201 -0.75 12.11 13.83
CA MET A 201 0.54 11.42 13.84
C MET A 201 1.50 12.00 12.82
#